data_a1794c3ae919e79b73541d4e0d5d0dd3
#
_entry.id   a1794c3ae919e79b73541d4e0d5d0dd3
#
_cell.length_a   1.000
_cell.length_b   1.000
_cell.length_c   1.000
_cell.angle_alpha   90.00
_cell.angle_beta   90.00
_cell.angle_gamma   90.00
#
_symmetry.space_group_name_H-M   'P 1'
#
loop_
_entity.id
_entity.type
_entity.pdbx_description
1 polymer ?
#
loop_
_entity_poly.entity_id
_entity_poly.type
_entity_poly.pdbx_seq_one_letter_code
_entity_poly.pdbx_strand_id
1 'polypeptide(L)'
;MKPDPGERGFLMVEALVALAIAALMAALVFDSVWQMGRTATVAAEQRQALLLARSVLAAASVPGPGSPIAPRGTDGHLAWAVSSEPYRDAAGDGIALQQVSVAVRDAATGRVLARLTSLKARQ
;
A
#
# COMPACT_ATOMS: atom_id res chain seq x y z
N MET A 1 -24.90 -49.94 32.67
CA MET A 1 -23.65 -50.40 32.08
C MET A 1 -22.56 -49.41 32.45
N LYS A 2 -21.63 -49.83 33.28
CA LYS A 2 -20.46 -48.98 33.60
C LYS A 2 -19.41 -49.21 32.54
N PRO A 3 -18.89 -48.17 31.87
CA PRO A 3 -17.81 -48.31 30.89
C PRO A 3 -16.55 -48.88 31.59
N ASP A 4 -15.80 -49.73 30.91
CA ASP A 4 -14.55 -50.28 31.38
C ASP A 4 -13.52 -49.17 31.62
N PRO A 5 -12.58 -49.32 32.61
CA PRO A 5 -11.54 -48.32 32.86
C PRO A 5 -10.68 -47.99 31.66
N GLY A 6 -10.48 -48.93 30.74
CA GLY A 6 -9.79 -48.73 29.47
C GLY A 6 -10.53 -47.85 28.46
N GLU A 7 -11.85 -47.94 28.44
CA GLU A 7 -12.70 -47.07 27.59
C GLU A 7 -12.71 -45.63 28.10
N ARG A 8 -12.68 -45.41 29.42
CA ARG A 8 -12.57 -44.06 29.99
C ARG A 8 -11.26 -43.38 29.63
N GLY A 9 -10.15 -44.09 29.68
CA GLY A 9 -8.85 -43.59 29.27
C GLY A 9 -8.81 -43.23 27.77
N PHE A 10 -9.42 -44.07 26.92
CA PHE A 10 -9.52 -43.84 25.51
C PHE A 10 -10.38 -42.60 25.18
N LEU A 11 -11.53 -42.42 25.83
CA LEU A 11 -12.39 -41.26 25.67
C LEU A 11 -11.70 -39.97 26.14
N MET A 12 -10.88 -40.01 27.20
CA MET A 12 -10.11 -38.84 27.65
C MET A 12 -9.03 -38.45 26.64
N VAL A 13 -8.31 -39.42 26.07
CA VAL A 13 -7.31 -39.19 25.03
C VAL A 13 -7.96 -38.64 23.76
N GLU A 14 -9.09 -39.17 23.35
CA GLU A 14 -9.87 -38.70 22.22
C GLU A 14 -10.35 -37.24 22.42
N ALA A 15 -10.84 -36.90 23.65
CA ALA A 15 -11.22 -35.54 23.98
C ALA A 15 -10.03 -34.57 23.96
N LEU A 16 -8.86 -35.00 24.43
CA LEU A 16 -7.65 -34.19 24.38
C LEU A 16 -7.18 -33.94 22.95
N VAL A 17 -7.20 -34.96 22.12
CA VAL A 17 -6.85 -34.85 20.66
C VAL A 17 -7.83 -33.93 19.96
N ALA A 18 -9.14 -34.08 20.19
CA ALA A 18 -10.15 -33.19 19.62
C ALA A 18 -9.96 -31.74 20.06
N LEU A 19 -9.63 -31.52 21.33
CA LEU A 19 -9.34 -30.17 21.86
C LEU A 19 -8.08 -29.57 21.22
N ALA A 20 -7.03 -30.37 21.04
CA ALA A 20 -5.79 -29.94 20.38
C ALA A 20 -6.05 -29.53 18.92
N ILE A 21 -6.82 -30.31 18.19
CA ILE A 21 -7.19 -30.01 16.81
C ILE A 21 -8.04 -28.72 16.75
N ALA A 22 -9.01 -28.57 17.63
CA ALA A 22 -9.84 -27.36 17.71
C ALA A 22 -8.99 -26.11 18.05
N ALA A 23 -8.03 -26.22 18.95
CA ALA A 23 -7.10 -25.14 19.28
C ALA A 23 -6.21 -24.74 18.08
N LEU A 24 -5.70 -25.72 17.32
CA LEU A 24 -4.92 -25.46 16.11
C LEU A 24 -5.76 -24.78 15.04
N MET A 25 -6.99 -25.23 14.81
CA MET A 25 -7.92 -24.59 13.88
C MET A 25 -8.22 -23.15 14.28
N ALA A 26 -8.49 -22.91 15.56
CA ALA A 26 -8.73 -21.56 16.06
C ALA A 26 -7.51 -20.66 15.88
N ALA A 27 -6.30 -21.15 16.13
CA ALA A 27 -5.06 -20.40 15.92
C ALA A 27 -4.85 -20.01 14.45
N LEU A 28 -5.10 -20.93 13.50
CA LEU A 28 -4.98 -20.68 12.07
C LEU A 28 -6.00 -19.64 11.58
N VAL A 29 -7.24 -19.72 12.06
CA VAL A 29 -8.28 -18.73 11.72
C VAL A 29 -7.91 -17.38 12.28
N PHE A 30 -7.42 -17.32 13.52
CA PHE A 30 -7.02 -16.06 14.16
C PHE A 30 -5.85 -15.39 13.39
N ASP A 31 -4.84 -16.16 13.02
CA ASP A 31 -3.72 -15.66 12.21
C ASP A 31 -4.18 -15.13 10.85
N SER A 32 -5.09 -15.83 10.18
CA SER A 32 -5.68 -15.39 8.91
C SER A 32 -6.43 -14.06 9.02
N VAL A 33 -7.19 -13.89 10.09
CA VAL A 33 -7.93 -12.63 10.35
C VAL A 33 -6.98 -11.48 10.62
N TRP A 34 -5.90 -11.70 11.38
CA TRP A 34 -4.87 -10.69 11.62
C TRP A 34 -4.16 -10.26 10.33
N GLN A 35 -3.82 -11.21 9.46
CA GLN A 35 -3.20 -10.92 8.17
C GLN A 35 -4.13 -10.11 7.26
N MET A 36 -5.42 -10.45 7.21
CA MET A 36 -6.42 -9.69 6.45
C MET A 36 -6.53 -8.24 6.94
N GLY A 37 -6.52 -8.01 8.25
CA GLY A 37 -6.55 -6.68 8.83
C GLY A 37 -5.35 -5.83 8.41
N ARG A 38 -4.14 -6.38 8.45
CA ARG A 38 -2.92 -5.70 8.00
C ARG A 38 -2.94 -5.39 6.51
N THR A 39 -3.39 -6.32 5.69
CA THR A 39 -3.48 -6.12 4.24
C THR A 39 -4.47 -5.01 3.88
N ALA A 40 -5.60 -4.95 4.58
CA ALA A 40 -6.62 -3.92 4.36
C ALA A 40 -6.11 -2.52 4.71
N THR A 41 -5.36 -2.35 5.80
CA THR A 41 -4.77 -1.06 6.18
C THR A 41 -3.72 -0.58 5.18
N VAL A 42 -2.83 -1.47 4.74
CA VAL A 42 -1.81 -1.15 3.72
C VAL A 42 -2.47 -0.76 2.40
N ALA A 43 -3.51 -1.48 1.97
CA ALA A 43 -4.24 -1.14 0.76
C ALA A 43 -4.95 0.21 0.85
N ALA A 44 -5.53 0.55 2.01
CA ALA A 44 -6.15 1.85 2.24
C ALA A 44 -5.13 2.99 2.18
N GLU A 45 -3.96 2.84 2.80
CA GLU A 45 -2.86 3.82 2.75
C GLU A 45 -2.36 4.03 1.32
N GLN A 46 -2.15 2.95 0.57
CA GLN A 46 -1.72 3.05 -0.82
C GLN A 46 -2.77 3.75 -1.70
N ARG A 47 -4.05 3.49 -1.45
CA ARG A 47 -5.14 4.13 -2.18
C ARG A 47 -5.19 5.64 -1.91
N GLN A 48 -5.04 6.06 -0.66
CA GLN A 48 -4.94 7.48 -0.30
C GLN A 48 -3.72 8.14 -0.95
N ALA A 49 -2.56 7.50 -0.87
CA ALA A 49 -1.34 7.99 -1.50
C ALA A 49 -1.48 8.14 -3.01
N LEU A 50 -2.16 7.20 -3.67
CA LEU A 50 -2.40 7.25 -5.11
C LEU A 50 -3.34 8.40 -5.49
N LEU A 51 -4.40 8.64 -4.72
CA LEU A 51 -5.31 9.76 -4.94
C LEU A 51 -4.59 11.11 -4.75
N LEU A 52 -3.77 11.22 -3.73
CA LEU A 52 -2.93 12.41 -3.51
C LEU A 52 -1.95 12.61 -4.66
N ALA A 53 -1.26 11.56 -5.10
CA ALA A 53 -0.33 11.63 -6.22
C ALA A 53 -1.01 12.07 -7.52
N ARG A 54 -2.23 11.60 -7.78
CA ARG A 54 -3.03 12.04 -8.94
C ARG A 54 -3.43 13.50 -8.85
N SER A 55 -3.87 13.97 -7.69
CA SER A 55 -4.27 15.37 -7.49
C SER A 55 -3.07 16.31 -7.67
N VAL A 56 -1.93 15.97 -7.09
CA VAL A 56 -0.69 16.74 -7.22
C VAL A 56 -0.20 16.74 -8.67
N LEU A 57 -0.23 15.59 -9.37
CA LEU A 57 0.16 15.50 -10.76
C LEU A 57 -0.75 16.31 -11.68
N ALA A 58 -2.06 16.28 -11.43
CA ALA A 58 -3.04 17.06 -12.18
C ALA A 58 -2.84 18.57 -11.97
N ALA A 59 -2.61 18.98 -10.75
CA ALA A 59 -2.31 20.37 -10.42
C ALA A 59 -0.97 20.84 -11.02
N ALA A 60 0.07 19.97 -11.05
CA ALA A 60 1.32 20.21 -11.77
C ALA A 60 1.12 20.28 -13.29
N SER A 61 -0.04 19.90 -13.80
CA SER A 61 -0.36 19.85 -15.22
C SER A 61 -1.03 21.12 -15.75
N VAL A 62 -1.44 22.03 -14.89
CA VAL A 62 -2.09 23.28 -15.32
C VAL A 62 -1.03 24.26 -15.83
N PRO A 63 -1.01 24.61 -17.13
CA PRO A 63 -0.11 25.63 -17.64
C PRO A 63 -0.62 27.00 -17.21
N GLY A 64 0.19 27.74 -16.47
CA GLY A 64 -0.11 29.13 -16.10
C GLY A 64 1.13 29.85 -15.60
N PRO A 65 1.32 31.15 -15.89
CA PRO A 65 2.38 31.93 -15.27
C PRO A 65 2.09 32.02 -13.78
N GLY A 66 2.87 31.30 -12.98
CA GLY A 66 2.71 31.27 -11.52
C GLY A 66 2.05 29.99 -10.99
N SER A 67 2.15 28.88 -11.68
CA SER A 67 1.78 27.60 -11.11
C SER A 67 2.76 27.26 -9.96
N PRO A 68 2.42 27.55 -8.73
CA PRO A 68 3.27 27.26 -7.60
C PRO A 68 2.76 25.99 -6.95
N ILE A 69 2.96 24.87 -7.60
CA ILE A 69 3.01 23.69 -6.77
C ILE A 69 4.42 23.70 -6.22
N ALA A 70 4.49 23.96 -4.92
CA ALA A 70 5.72 23.74 -4.21
C ALA A 70 6.26 22.36 -4.60
N PRO A 71 7.56 22.18 -4.89
CA PRO A 71 8.09 20.89 -5.31
C PRO A 71 7.97 19.81 -4.23
N ARG A 72 7.53 20.17 -3.05
CA ARG A 72 7.30 19.28 -1.90
C ARG A 72 6.18 19.82 -1.04
N GLY A 73 5.45 18.91 -0.40
CA GLY A 73 4.41 19.26 0.57
C GLY A 73 4.04 18.06 1.43
N THR A 74 3.17 18.33 2.39
CA THR A 74 2.62 17.32 3.29
C THR A 74 1.11 17.44 3.32
N ASP A 75 0.44 16.31 3.43
CA ASP A 75 -1.00 16.20 3.66
C ASP A 75 -1.24 15.13 4.72
N GLY A 76 -1.57 15.55 5.94
CA GLY A 76 -1.67 14.65 7.08
C GLY A 76 -0.35 13.90 7.35
N HIS A 77 -0.40 12.58 7.26
CA HIS A 77 0.76 11.70 7.44
C HIS A 77 1.49 11.39 6.12
N LEU A 78 1.04 11.94 5.01
CA LEU A 78 1.65 11.74 3.70
C LEU A 78 2.52 12.93 3.32
N ALA A 79 3.71 12.65 2.80
CA ALA A 79 4.60 13.63 2.22
C ALA A 79 4.75 13.38 0.72
N TRP A 80 4.64 14.42 -0.09
CA TRP A 80 4.78 14.31 -1.54
C TRP A 80 5.94 15.17 -2.06
N ALA A 81 6.54 14.71 -3.15
CA ALA A 81 7.57 15.45 -3.87
C ALA A 81 7.34 15.33 -5.36
N VAL A 82 7.50 16.45 -6.06
CA VAL A 82 7.46 16.52 -7.52
C VAL A 82 8.86 16.73 -8.04
N SER A 83 9.25 15.91 -9.00
CA SER A 83 10.48 16.07 -9.77
C SER A 83 10.16 16.21 -11.25
N SER A 84 10.92 17.03 -11.95
CA SER A 84 10.75 17.26 -13.37
C SER A 84 12.12 17.16 -14.04
N GLU A 85 12.19 16.28 -15.04
CA GLU A 85 13.40 16.05 -15.82
C GLU A 85 13.12 16.17 -17.32
N PRO A 86 14.02 16.73 -18.12
CA PRO A 86 13.87 16.73 -19.56
C PRO A 86 13.93 15.30 -20.09
N TYR A 87 12.90 14.89 -20.82
CA TYR A 87 12.90 13.60 -21.49
C TYR A 87 13.67 13.72 -22.80
N ARG A 88 14.78 13.01 -22.92
CA ARG A 88 15.56 12.94 -24.15
C ARG A 88 15.00 11.80 -24.99
N ASP A 89 14.26 12.17 -26.02
CA ASP A 89 13.97 11.22 -27.07
C ASP A 89 15.18 11.16 -28.03
N ALA A 90 15.54 9.96 -28.43
CA ALA A 90 16.67 9.72 -29.33
C ALA A 90 16.43 10.17 -30.78
N ALA A 91 15.24 10.63 -31.10
CA ALA A 91 14.84 11.13 -32.43
C ALA A 91 14.82 12.65 -32.43
N GLY A 92 15.86 13.24 -32.97
CA GLY A 92 16.27 14.64 -32.87
C GLY A 92 15.39 15.73 -33.45
N ASP A 93 14.14 15.53 -33.83
CA ASP A 93 13.23 16.56 -34.41
C ASP A 93 11.88 16.65 -33.71
N GLY A 94 11.80 16.22 -32.46
CA GLY A 94 10.57 16.14 -31.71
C GLY A 94 10.29 17.32 -30.78
N ILE A 95 9.04 17.43 -30.39
CA ILE A 95 8.56 18.28 -29.30
C ILE A 95 9.37 17.99 -28.06
N ALA A 96 9.95 19.01 -27.43
CA ALA A 96 10.66 18.84 -26.16
C ALA A 96 9.70 18.31 -25.10
N LEU A 97 9.89 17.06 -24.70
CA LEU A 97 9.09 16.42 -23.67
C LEU A 97 9.76 16.59 -22.30
N GLN A 98 8.95 16.74 -21.29
CA GLN A 98 9.35 16.80 -19.90
C GLN A 98 8.69 15.67 -19.13
N GLN A 99 9.49 14.92 -18.42
CA GLN A 99 9.01 13.88 -17.52
C GLN A 99 8.74 14.48 -16.14
N VAL A 100 7.51 14.45 -15.71
CA VAL A 100 7.09 14.88 -14.37
C VAL A 100 6.78 13.66 -13.54
N SER A 101 7.44 13.52 -12.40
CA SER A 101 7.23 12.41 -11.47
C SER A 101 6.77 12.95 -10.12
N VAL A 102 5.73 12.33 -9.58
CA VAL A 102 5.22 12.60 -8.23
C VAL A 102 5.44 11.35 -7.39
N ALA A 103 6.12 11.48 -6.27
CA ALA A 103 6.30 10.43 -5.29
C ALA A 103 5.62 10.82 -3.99
N VAL A 104 4.78 9.93 -3.46
CA VAL A 104 4.12 10.07 -2.16
C VAL A 104 4.72 9.07 -1.19
N ARG A 105 5.09 9.53 -0.03
CA ARG A 105 5.75 8.76 1.04
C ARG A 105 5.00 8.94 2.34
N ASP A 106 5.13 7.95 3.21
CA ASP A 106 4.80 8.13 4.62
C ASP A 106 5.79 9.13 5.25
N ALA A 107 5.27 10.18 5.88
CA ALA A 107 6.10 11.24 6.47
C ALA A 107 6.92 10.74 7.67
N ALA A 108 6.44 9.73 8.40
CA ALA A 108 7.11 9.20 9.57
C ALA A 108 8.21 8.18 9.22
N THR A 109 7.94 7.27 8.26
CA THR A 109 8.84 6.18 7.89
C THR A 109 9.68 6.46 6.66
N GLY A 110 9.29 7.42 5.82
CA GLY A 110 9.89 7.70 4.52
C GLY A 110 9.62 6.65 3.44
N ARG A 111 8.79 5.65 3.74
CA ARG A 111 8.43 4.58 2.79
C ARG A 111 7.62 5.14 1.64
N VAL A 112 8.01 4.84 0.41
CA VAL A 112 7.26 5.22 -0.80
C VAL A 112 5.99 4.39 -0.87
N LEU A 113 4.83 5.07 -0.91
CA LEU A 113 3.51 4.46 -0.99
C LEU A 113 2.93 4.51 -2.40
N ALA A 114 3.22 5.58 -3.16
CA ALA A 114 2.79 5.71 -4.54
C ALA A 114 3.80 6.53 -5.35
N ARG A 115 3.93 6.22 -6.63
CA ARG A 115 4.71 7.00 -7.60
C ARG A 115 3.95 7.06 -8.92
N LEU A 116 3.79 8.25 -9.43
CA LEU A 116 3.19 8.49 -10.74
C LEU A 116 4.17 9.29 -11.59
N THR A 117 4.24 8.92 -12.87
CA THR A 117 5.07 9.61 -13.85
C THR A 117 4.22 9.95 -15.06
N SER A 118 4.38 11.16 -15.57
CA SER A 118 3.70 11.63 -16.79
C SER A 118 4.68 12.33 -17.70
N LEU A 119 4.49 12.18 -18.99
CA LEU A 119 5.22 12.93 -20.00
C LEU A 119 4.37 14.11 -20.45
N LYS A 120 4.99 15.28 -20.51
CA LYS A 120 4.34 16.51 -20.95
C LYS A 120 5.15 17.18 -22.03
N ALA A 121 4.45 17.80 -22.99
CA ALA A 121 5.09 18.70 -23.92
C ALA A 121 5.52 19.99 -23.21
N ARG A 122 6.76 20.39 -23.42
CA ARG A 122 7.27 21.69 -22.97
C ARG A 122 6.70 22.76 -23.88
N GLN A 123 5.86 23.59 -23.34
CA GLN A 123 5.40 24.79 -24.02
C GLN A 123 6.41 25.93 -23.87
#